data_e9b764f3e53b140021c1526fffcfd43b
#
_entry.id   e9b764f3e53b140021c1526fffcfd43b
#
_cell.length_a   1.000
_cell.length_b   1.000
_cell.length_c   1.000
_cell.angle_alpha   90.00
_cell.angle_beta   90.00
_cell.angle_gamma   90.00
#
_symmetry.space_group_name_H-M   'P 1'
#
loop_
_entity.id
_entity.type
_entity.pdbx_description
1 polymer ?
#
loop_
_entity_poly.entity_id
_entity_poly.type
_entity_poly.pdbx_seq_one_letter_code
_entity_poly.pdbx_strand_id
1 'polypeptide(L)'
;DPITGNADCNQLELAYKAGKTKAVMMAHALGNPFDLLKVLEFCKKYDLWLIEDNCDALGCSYAMPKEIANKLGFFSNSPGLDAGPNKIIRWTGTWGDISTQSFYPPHHLTMGEGGSVNIIKSVRLATIAESFRDWGRDCWCPSGIDNTCNKRFDWKLGELPRGYDHKYTYSHLGYNLKPLDLSLIHISEPTRLE
;
A
#
# COMPACT_ATOMS: atom_id res chain seq x y z
N ASP A 1 -19.06 13.81 1.31
CA ASP A 1 -20.02 14.02 2.39
C ASP A 1 -19.52 15.15 3.29
N PRO A 2 -20.25 16.29 3.38
CA PRO A 2 -19.80 17.45 4.16
C PRO A 2 -19.80 17.24 5.68
N ILE A 3 -20.46 16.20 6.17
CA ILE A 3 -20.52 15.90 7.62
C ILE A 3 -19.29 15.11 8.05
N THR A 4 -18.89 14.12 7.26
CA THR A 4 -17.80 13.22 7.61
C THR A 4 -16.45 13.62 7.01
N GLY A 5 -16.43 14.50 6.01
CA GLY A 5 -15.24 14.80 5.21
C GLY A 5 -14.86 13.69 4.22
N ASN A 6 -15.48 12.53 4.31
CA ASN A 6 -15.20 11.38 3.44
C ASN A 6 -15.96 11.44 2.12
N ALA A 7 -15.54 10.63 1.16
CA ALA A 7 -16.27 10.41 -0.06
C ALA A 7 -17.66 9.82 0.23
N ASP A 8 -18.67 10.24 -0.52
CA ASP A 8 -20.01 9.63 -0.45
C ASP A 8 -20.01 8.30 -1.20
N CYS A 9 -19.88 7.20 -0.45
CA CYS A 9 -19.84 5.85 -1.02
C CYS A 9 -21.15 5.44 -1.73
N ASN A 10 -22.25 6.20 -1.62
CA ASN A 10 -23.46 5.95 -2.42
C ASN A 10 -23.29 6.38 -3.88
N GLN A 11 -22.26 7.17 -4.20
CA GLN A 11 -21.97 7.64 -5.56
C GLN A 11 -21.06 6.70 -6.35
N LEU A 12 -20.57 5.60 -5.77
CA LEU A 12 -19.62 4.69 -6.42
C LEU A 12 -20.15 4.12 -7.73
N GLU A 13 -21.43 3.72 -7.76
CA GLU A 13 -22.07 3.17 -8.96
C GLU A 13 -22.11 4.20 -10.11
N LEU A 14 -22.31 5.47 -9.81
CA LEU A 14 -22.32 6.55 -10.81
C LEU A 14 -20.93 6.83 -11.38
N ALA A 15 -19.89 6.63 -10.58
CA ALA A 15 -18.51 6.82 -11.01
C ALA A 15 -17.97 5.64 -11.84
N TYR A 16 -18.57 4.47 -11.74
CA TYR A 16 -18.11 3.26 -12.42
C TYR A 16 -18.28 3.35 -13.94
N LYS A 17 -17.23 2.98 -14.66
CA LYS A 17 -17.24 2.85 -16.13
C LYS A 17 -16.71 1.47 -16.50
N ALA A 18 -17.62 0.62 -17.02
CA ALA A 18 -17.31 -0.74 -17.43
C ALA A 18 -16.09 -0.80 -18.36
N GLY A 19 -15.18 -1.71 -18.12
CA GLY A 19 -13.94 -1.90 -18.89
C GLY A 19 -12.87 -0.81 -18.71
N LYS A 20 -13.20 0.34 -18.11
CA LYS A 20 -12.26 1.45 -17.87
C LYS A 20 -11.82 1.55 -16.40
N THR A 21 -12.77 1.50 -15.47
CA THR A 21 -12.45 1.53 -14.04
C THR A 21 -11.68 0.26 -13.65
N LYS A 22 -10.54 0.41 -13.00
CA LYS A 22 -9.66 -0.69 -12.58
C LYS A 22 -9.40 -0.69 -11.08
N ALA A 23 -9.52 0.45 -10.44
CA ALA A 23 -9.25 0.60 -9.02
C ALA A 23 -10.14 1.67 -8.41
N VAL A 24 -10.31 1.57 -7.11
CA VAL A 24 -10.81 2.63 -6.24
C VAL A 24 -9.66 3.09 -5.36
N MET A 25 -9.40 4.38 -5.32
CA MET A 25 -8.44 5.00 -4.40
C MET A 25 -9.15 6.06 -3.59
N MET A 26 -9.16 5.92 -2.27
CA MET A 26 -9.87 6.82 -1.37
C MET A 26 -9.08 7.03 -0.09
N ALA A 27 -9.14 8.26 0.43
CA ALA A 27 -8.53 8.63 1.70
C ALA A 27 -9.49 8.41 2.88
N HIS A 28 -8.93 8.00 4.02
CA HIS A 28 -9.59 8.06 5.31
C HIS A 28 -9.44 9.49 5.86
N ALA A 29 -10.35 10.37 5.46
CA ALA A 29 -10.21 11.81 5.68
C ALA A 29 -10.07 12.16 7.15
N LEU A 30 -8.99 12.87 7.50
CA LEU A 30 -8.68 13.31 8.87
C LEU A 30 -8.70 12.17 9.91
N GLY A 31 -8.33 10.96 9.49
CA GLY A 31 -8.34 9.78 10.35
C GLY A 31 -9.72 9.14 10.54
N ASN A 32 -10.76 9.65 9.90
CA ASN A 32 -12.10 9.06 9.92
C ASN A 32 -12.25 8.04 8.79
N PRO A 33 -12.36 6.72 9.07
CA PRO A 33 -12.48 5.73 8.01
C PRO A 33 -13.73 5.96 7.15
N PHE A 34 -13.56 5.93 5.82
CA PHE A 34 -14.71 5.88 4.92
C PHE A 34 -15.47 4.55 5.07
N ASP A 35 -16.66 4.43 4.49
CA ASP A 35 -17.47 3.20 4.56
C ASP A 35 -16.79 2.04 3.80
N LEU A 36 -15.81 1.43 4.49
CA LEU A 36 -15.02 0.31 3.96
C LEU A 36 -15.89 -0.87 3.55
N LEU A 37 -17.02 -1.11 4.24
CA LEU A 37 -17.90 -2.20 3.89
C LEU A 37 -18.46 -2.00 2.47
N LYS A 38 -19.08 -0.83 2.21
CA LYS A 38 -19.62 -0.52 0.87
C LYS A 38 -18.57 -0.53 -0.22
N VAL A 39 -17.40 0.03 0.07
CA VAL A 39 -16.31 0.09 -0.90
C VAL A 39 -15.76 -1.29 -1.22
N LEU A 40 -15.59 -2.16 -0.23
CA LEU A 40 -15.13 -3.53 -0.44
C LEU A 40 -16.15 -4.38 -1.21
N GLU A 41 -17.44 -4.24 -0.91
CA GLU A 41 -18.51 -4.91 -1.68
C GLU A 41 -18.52 -4.44 -3.12
N PHE A 42 -18.38 -3.14 -3.35
CA PHE A 42 -18.28 -2.56 -4.68
C PHE A 42 -17.06 -3.05 -5.45
N CYS A 43 -15.88 -3.04 -4.83
CA CYS A 43 -14.66 -3.55 -5.44
C CYS A 43 -14.78 -5.04 -5.80
N LYS A 44 -15.35 -5.84 -4.90
CA LYS A 44 -15.61 -7.26 -5.16
C LYS A 44 -16.59 -7.49 -6.29
N LYS A 45 -17.68 -6.69 -6.38
CA LYS A 45 -18.69 -6.77 -7.43
C LYS A 45 -18.11 -6.57 -8.83
N TYR A 46 -17.15 -5.66 -8.96
CA TYR A 46 -16.61 -5.24 -10.26
C TYR A 46 -15.17 -5.69 -10.51
N ASP A 47 -14.60 -6.53 -9.63
CA ASP A 47 -13.21 -7.01 -9.67
C ASP A 47 -12.21 -5.86 -9.77
N LEU A 48 -12.31 -4.91 -8.82
CA LEU A 48 -11.49 -3.71 -8.75
C LEU A 48 -10.47 -3.81 -7.62
N TRP A 49 -9.31 -3.21 -7.83
CA TRP A 49 -8.34 -2.99 -6.77
C TRP A 49 -8.83 -1.92 -5.80
N LEU A 50 -8.59 -2.12 -4.51
CA LEU A 50 -8.78 -1.08 -3.50
C LEU A 50 -7.42 -0.57 -3.01
N ILE A 51 -7.22 0.74 -3.13
CA ILE A 51 -6.07 1.47 -2.61
C ILE A 51 -6.57 2.39 -1.49
N GLU A 52 -6.16 2.10 -0.25
CA GLU A 52 -6.49 2.92 0.90
C GLU A 52 -5.42 4.01 1.07
N ASP A 53 -5.79 5.28 0.96
CA ASP A 53 -4.91 6.35 1.38
C ASP A 53 -5.06 6.55 2.89
N ASN A 54 -4.04 6.13 3.62
CA ASN A 54 -4.03 6.07 5.07
C ASN A 54 -3.16 7.19 5.69
N CYS A 55 -2.83 8.24 4.93
CA CYS A 55 -1.91 9.29 5.38
C CYS A 55 -2.36 9.95 6.70
N ASP A 56 -3.65 10.19 6.88
CA ASP A 56 -4.23 10.77 8.10
C ASP A 56 -4.72 9.73 9.12
N ALA A 57 -4.62 8.43 8.83
CA ALA A 57 -5.33 7.40 9.58
C ALA A 57 -4.40 6.33 10.17
N LEU A 58 -3.14 6.67 10.41
CA LEU A 58 -2.21 5.76 11.11
C LEU A 58 -2.74 5.44 12.51
N GLY A 59 -2.91 4.14 12.82
CA GLY A 59 -3.45 3.70 14.09
C GLY A 59 -4.99 3.75 14.19
N CYS A 60 -5.70 4.17 13.16
CA CYS A 60 -7.15 4.06 13.09
C CYS A 60 -7.56 2.63 12.75
N SER A 61 -8.77 2.25 13.15
CA SER A 61 -9.31 0.92 12.90
C SER A 61 -10.75 0.98 12.40
N TYR A 62 -11.14 -0.05 11.69
CA TYR A 62 -12.52 -0.24 11.23
C TYR A 62 -13.02 -1.62 11.63
N ALA A 63 -14.28 -1.71 12.09
CA ALA A 63 -14.90 -2.96 12.46
C ALA A 63 -16.16 -3.21 11.64
N MET A 64 -16.32 -4.44 11.16
CA MET A 64 -17.54 -4.86 10.46
C MET A 64 -18.07 -6.19 11.01
N PRO A 65 -19.35 -6.53 10.76
CA PRO A 65 -19.91 -7.80 11.15
C PRO A 65 -19.09 -8.98 10.59
N LYS A 66 -18.82 -9.97 11.45
CA LYS A 66 -17.96 -11.12 11.11
C LYS A 66 -18.44 -11.90 9.88
N GLU A 67 -19.75 -12.06 9.74
CA GLU A 67 -20.33 -12.73 8.58
C GLU A 67 -19.97 -12.03 7.27
N ILE A 68 -20.05 -10.71 7.26
CA ILE A 68 -19.75 -9.90 6.07
C ILE A 68 -18.25 -9.90 5.81
N ALA A 69 -17.45 -9.70 6.85
CA ALA A 69 -15.99 -9.77 6.75
C ALA A 69 -15.53 -11.11 6.15
N ASN A 70 -16.07 -12.22 6.62
CA ASN A 70 -15.75 -13.55 6.09
C ASN A 70 -16.14 -13.71 4.61
N LYS A 71 -17.30 -13.21 4.21
CA LYS A 71 -17.73 -13.20 2.79
C LYS A 71 -16.78 -12.37 1.90
N LEU A 72 -16.16 -11.34 2.46
CA LEU A 72 -15.16 -10.49 1.81
C LEU A 72 -13.73 -11.06 1.87
N GLY A 73 -13.51 -12.14 2.61
CA GLY A 73 -12.21 -12.81 2.71
C GLY A 73 -11.37 -12.40 3.93
N PHE A 74 -11.99 -11.74 4.92
CA PHE A 74 -11.32 -11.34 6.16
C PHE A 74 -11.79 -12.23 7.33
N PHE A 75 -10.88 -13.01 7.90
CA PHE A 75 -11.21 -14.04 8.89
C PHE A 75 -10.67 -13.75 10.30
N SER A 76 -9.85 -12.74 10.46
CA SER A 76 -9.19 -12.40 11.72
C SER A 76 -9.07 -10.91 11.96
N ASN A 77 -9.00 -10.53 13.21
CA ASN A 77 -8.62 -9.18 13.64
C ASN A 77 -7.16 -8.89 13.28
N SER A 78 -6.81 -7.62 13.17
CA SER A 78 -5.40 -7.22 13.17
C SER A 78 -4.78 -7.46 14.55
N PRO A 79 -3.46 -7.73 14.62
CA PRO A 79 -2.77 -7.89 15.88
C PRO A 79 -3.04 -6.72 16.85
N GLY A 80 -3.28 -7.05 18.11
CA GLY A 80 -3.55 -6.07 19.15
C GLY A 80 -4.98 -5.50 19.18
N LEU A 81 -5.86 -5.92 18.25
CA LEU A 81 -7.25 -5.49 18.22
C LEU A 81 -8.20 -6.62 18.58
N ASP A 82 -9.27 -6.27 19.31
CA ASP A 82 -10.38 -7.16 19.62
C ASP A 82 -11.71 -6.41 19.53
N ALA A 83 -12.65 -6.92 18.76
CA ALA A 83 -14.00 -6.38 18.62
C ALA A 83 -15.08 -7.33 19.14
N GLY A 84 -14.68 -8.37 19.88
CA GLY A 84 -15.56 -9.42 20.37
C GLY A 84 -15.96 -10.45 19.29
N PRO A 85 -16.82 -11.40 19.62
CA PRO A 85 -17.04 -12.61 18.83
C PRO A 85 -17.77 -12.37 17.50
N ASN A 86 -18.52 -11.28 17.39
CA ASN A 86 -19.43 -11.02 16.26
C ASN A 86 -18.90 -10.03 15.23
N LYS A 87 -17.70 -9.51 15.41
CA LYS A 87 -17.08 -8.55 14.51
C LYS A 87 -15.65 -8.94 14.15
N ILE A 88 -15.19 -8.46 13.04
CA ILE A 88 -13.77 -8.41 12.66
C ILE A 88 -13.35 -6.94 12.69
N ILE A 89 -12.28 -6.63 13.40
CA ILE A 89 -11.68 -5.30 13.47
C ILE A 89 -10.25 -5.34 12.92
N ARG A 90 -9.92 -4.41 12.06
CA ARG A 90 -8.57 -4.31 11.46
C ARG A 90 -8.13 -2.86 11.39
N TRP A 91 -6.83 -2.66 11.40
CA TRP A 91 -6.24 -1.34 11.12
C TRP A 91 -6.66 -0.85 9.73
N THR A 92 -6.97 0.43 9.59
CA THR A 92 -7.09 1.07 8.28
C THR A 92 -5.80 0.87 7.49
N GLY A 93 -5.90 0.83 6.17
CA GLY A 93 -4.76 0.49 5.32
C GLY A 93 -4.46 -1.02 5.24
N THR A 94 -5.29 -1.90 5.87
CA THR A 94 -5.13 -3.36 5.80
C THR A 94 -6.36 -4.08 5.21
N TRP A 95 -7.34 -3.36 4.77
CA TRP A 95 -8.55 -3.90 4.17
C TRP A 95 -8.45 -4.01 2.64
N GLY A 96 -7.76 -3.06 2.00
CA GLY A 96 -7.53 -3.03 0.56
C GLY A 96 -6.45 -3.99 0.08
N ASP A 97 -6.01 -3.77 -1.13
CA ASP A 97 -4.91 -4.50 -1.76
C ASP A 97 -3.58 -3.79 -1.56
N ILE A 98 -3.64 -2.47 -1.55
CA ILE A 98 -2.51 -1.56 -1.35
C ILE A 98 -2.96 -0.47 -0.39
N SER A 99 -2.05 0.05 0.43
CA SER A 99 -2.27 1.31 1.13
C SER A 99 -1.06 2.23 1.02
N THR A 100 -1.31 3.53 1.17
CA THR A 100 -0.26 4.55 1.25
C THR A 100 -0.23 5.14 2.64
N GLN A 101 0.98 5.48 3.12
CA GLN A 101 1.19 6.21 4.37
C GLN A 101 2.12 7.36 4.10
N SER A 102 1.78 8.53 4.61
CA SER A 102 2.65 9.71 4.55
C SER A 102 3.40 9.92 5.84
N PHE A 103 4.67 10.32 5.70
CA PHE A 103 5.52 10.76 6.81
C PHE A 103 5.89 12.23 6.66
N TYR A 104 5.03 13.00 5.99
CA TYR A 104 5.10 14.45 5.93
C TYR A 104 4.92 15.08 7.33
N PRO A 105 5.54 16.22 7.65
CA PRO A 105 5.56 16.77 9.02
C PRO A 105 4.23 16.88 9.77
N PRO A 106 3.09 17.23 9.14
CA PRO A 106 1.81 17.34 9.88
C PRO A 106 1.16 16.00 10.21
N HIS A 107 1.66 14.87 9.70
CA HIS A 107 1.10 13.56 10.01
C HIS A 107 1.64 12.98 11.32
N HIS A 108 1.15 11.81 11.73
CA HIS A 108 1.44 11.17 13.02
C HIS A 108 2.91 10.84 13.25
N LEU A 109 3.62 10.50 12.19
CA LEU A 109 5.07 10.29 12.19
C LEU A 109 5.67 11.10 11.05
N THR A 110 6.85 11.67 11.28
CA THR A 110 7.55 12.45 10.26
C THR A 110 8.93 11.91 9.96
N MET A 111 9.30 11.98 8.69
CA MET A 111 10.68 11.79 8.23
C MET A 111 11.19 13.01 7.42
N GLY A 112 10.58 14.17 7.64
CA GLY A 112 10.79 15.37 6.84
C GLY A 112 9.93 15.31 5.58
N GLU A 113 10.34 14.57 4.58
CA GLU A 113 9.54 14.25 3.40
C GLU A 113 9.67 12.76 3.11
N GLY A 114 8.55 12.11 2.82
CA GLY A 114 8.51 10.70 2.46
C GLY A 114 7.21 10.01 2.82
N GLY A 115 7.19 8.71 2.61
CA GLY A 115 6.04 7.87 2.85
C GLY A 115 6.34 6.41 2.57
N SER A 116 5.32 5.59 2.70
CA SER A 116 5.38 4.18 2.34
C SER A 116 4.21 3.76 1.45
N VAL A 117 4.45 2.78 0.60
CA VAL A 117 3.43 2.00 -0.09
C VAL A 117 3.42 0.61 0.55
N ASN A 118 2.31 0.25 1.14
CA ASN A 118 2.14 -1.02 1.83
C ASN A 118 1.36 -1.97 0.93
N ILE A 119 1.96 -3.10 0.60
CA ILE A 119 1.34 -4.13 -0.23
C ILE A 119 0.73 -5.19 0.69
N ILE A 120 -0.57 -5.38 0.62
CA ILE A 120 -1.31 -6.19 1.58
C ILE A 120 -1.52 -7.63 1.10
N LYS A 121 -1.84 -7.81 -0.18
CA LYS A 121 -2.32 -9.11 -0.67
C LYS A 121 -1.39 -9.84 -1.66
N SER A 122 -0.33 -9.21 -2.15
CA SER A 122 0.40 -9.78 -3.29
C SER A 122 1.90 -9.49 -3.25
N VAL A 123 2.71 -10.54 -3.09
CA VAL A 123 4.18 -10.44 -3.21
C VAL A 123 4.60 -9.92 -4.59
N ARG A 124 3.88 -10.27 -5.65
CA ARG A 124 4.16 -9.78 -7.00
C ARG A 124 4.01 -8.27 -7.11
N LEU A 125 2.99 -7.70 -6.45
CA LEU A 125 2.83 -6.24 -6.43
C LEU A 125 3.96 -5.56 -5.64
N ALA A 126 4.47 -6.18 -4.59
CA ALA A 126 5.62 -5.65 -3.85
C ALA A 126 6.86 -5.53 -4.76
N THR A 127 7.19 -6.59 -5.50
CA THR A 127 8.29 -6.58 -6.47
C THR A 127 8.11 -5.49 -7.54
N ILE A 128 6.88 -5.33 -8.05
CA ILE A 128 6.57 -4.27 -9.03
C ILE A 128 6.74 -2.88 -8.41
N ALA A 129 6.25 -2.66 -7.20
CA ALA A 129 6.39 -1.38 -6.50
C ALA A 129 7.86 -1.04 -6.23
N GLU A 130 8.67 -2.00 -5.82
CA GLU A 130 10.12 -1.85 -5.65
C GLU A 130 10.81 -1.50 -6.95
N SER A 131 10.43 -2.14 -8.04
CA SER A 131 10.98 -1.83 -9.36
C SER A 131 10.64 -0.40 -9.78
N PHE A 132 9.39 0.04 -9.60
CA PHE A 132 9.00 1.43 -9.87
C PHE A 132 9.73 2.45 -8.99
N ARG A 133 9.94 2.13 -7.71
CA ARG A 133 10.71 2.97 -6.79
C ARG A 133 12.16 3.13 -7.24
N ASP A 134 12.70 2.13 -7.92
CA ASP A 134 14.12 1.95 -8.22
C ASP A 134 14.42 2.00 -9.73
N TRP A 135 13.95 3.04 -10.41
CA TRP A 135 14.14 3.37 -11.83
C TRP A 135 13.58 2.36 -12.84
N GLY A 136 12.75 1.42 -12.43
CA GLY A 136 12.24 0.38 -13.34
C GLY A 136 13.20 -0.80 -13.52
N ARG A 137 14.07 -1.06 -12.56
CA ARG A 137 14.94 -2.24 -12.53
C ARG A 137 14.18 -3.50 -12.20
N ASP A 138 14.61 -4.61 -12.77
CA ASP A 138 14.18 -5.97 -12.37
C ASP A 138 15.11 -6.59 -11.33
N CYS A 139 16.00 -5.82 -10.73
CA CYS A 139 16.89 -6.29 -9.67
C CYS A 139 16.17 -6.27 -8.31
N TRP A 140 16.09 -7.44 -7.67
CA TRP A 140 15.52 -7.60 -6.32
C TRP A 140 16.57 -7.78 -5.22
N CYS A 141 17.86 -7.59 -5.52
CA CYS A 141 18.87 -7.60 -4.49
C CYS A 141 18.64 -6.43 -3.51
N PRO A 142 18.69 -6.65 -2.19
CA PRO A 142 18.54 -5.57 -1.22
C PRO A 142 19.53 -4.43 -1.47
N SER A 143 19.10 -3.20 -1.20
CA SER A 143 19.97 -2.03 -1.32
C SER A 143 21.24 -2.20 -0.48
N GLY A 144 22.40 -1.84 -1.03
CA GLY A 144 23.69 -1.95 -0.37
C GLY A 144 24.30 -3.36 -0.34
N ILE A 145 23.58 -4.38 -0.78
CA ILE A 145 24.08 -5.75 -0.86
C ILE A 145 24.14 -6.18 -2.32
N ASP A 146 25.31 -6.53 -2.78
CA ASP A 146 25.50 -6.95 -4.17
C ASP A 146 25.38 -8.44 -4.34
N ASN A 147 24.87 -8.85 -5.51
CA ASN A 147 24.89 -10.23 -6.02
C ASN A 147 24.24 -11.28 -5.08
N THR A 148 23.24 -10.91 -4.27
CA THR A 148 22.51 -11.88 -3.43
C THR A 148 21.76 -12.92 -4.25
N CYS A 149 21.44 -12.62 -5.51
CA CYS A 149 20.84 -13.55 -6.45
C CYS A 149 21.86 -14.55 -7.05
N ASN A 150 23.18 -14.33 -6.91
CA ASN A 150 24.26 -15.08 -7.53
C ASN A 150 24.16 -15.21 -9.06
N LYS A 151 23.46 -14.26 -9.70
CA LYS A 151 23.14 -14.27 -11.15
C LYS A 151 23.28 -12.89 -11.78
N ARG A 152 24.16 -12.04 -11.25
CA ARG A 152 24.28 -10.63 -11.68
C ARG A 152 24.46 -10.47 -13.19
N PHE A 153 25.22 -11.36 -13.83
CA PHE A 153 25.56 -11.30 -15.26
C PHE A 153 24.96 -12.43 -16.09
N ASP A 154 24.13 -13.28 -15.49
CA ASP A 154 23.64 -14.52 -16.12
C ASP A 154 22.21 -14.42 -16.66
N TRP A 155 21.62 -13.23 -16.60
CA TRP A 155 20.27 -13.01 -17.08
C TRP A 155 20.22 -12.81 -18.58
N LYS A 156 19.19 -13.36 -19.21
CA LYS A 156 18.82 -13.00 -20.57
C LYS A 156 17.86 -11.81 -20.54
N LEU A 157 18.32 -10.67 -21.01
CA LEU A 157 17.62 -9.39 -20.97
C LEU A 157 17.17 -9.00 -22.38
N GLY A 158 16.06 -9.57 -22.84
CA GLY A 158 15.54 -9.35 -24.19
C GLY A 158 16.56 -9.69 -25.27
N GLU A 159 16.85 -8.72 -26.16
CA GLU A 159 17.82 -8.86 -27.26
C GLU A 159 19.28 -8.56 -26.86
N LEU A 160 19.53 -8.17 -25.61
CA LEU A 160 20.87 -7.86 -25.16
C LEU A 160 21.75 -9.12 -25.13
N PRO A 161 23.04 -9.01 -25.49
CA PRO A 161 24.01 -10.09 -25.33
C PRO A 161 24.11 -10.58 -23.88
N ARG A 162 24.56 -11.81 -23.68
CA ARG A 162 24.88 -12.33 -22.33
C ARG A 162 26.01 -11.51 -21.70
N GLY A 163 25.97 -11.39 -20.36
CA GLY A 163 26.99 -10.68 -19.61
C GLY A 163 26.65 -9.23 -19.27
N TYR A 164 25.48 -8.77 -19.66
CA TYR A 164 24.98 -7.48 -19.15
C TYR A 164 24.63 -7.56 -17.67
N ASP A 165 24.93 -6.50 -16.94
CA ASP A 165 24.60 -6.38 -15.54
C ASP A 165 23.10 -6.08 -15.37
N HIS A 166 22.32 -7.04 -14.87
CA HIS A 166 20.88 -6.84 -14.68
C HIS A 166 20.56 -5.73 -13.68
N LYS A 167 21.48 -5.41 -12.77
CA LYS A 167 21.31 -4.33 -11.79
C LYS A 167 21.18 -2.95 -12.46
N TYR A 168 21.76 -2.78 -13.64
CA TYR A 168 21.74 -1.53 -14.41
C TYR A 168 20.94 -1.64 -15.71
N THR A 169 20.14 -2.68 -15.85
CA THR A 169 19.23 -2.84 -16.97
C THR A 169 17.81 -2.50 -16.50
N TYR A 170 17.14 -1.65 -17.27
CA TYR A 170 15.83 -1.12 -16.92
C TYR A 170 14.78 -1.72 -17.86
N SER A 171 13.78 -2.40 -17.32
CA SER A 171 12.75 -3.06 -18.12
C SER A 171 11.56 -2.14 -18.43
N HIS A 172 11.39 -1.09 -17.64
CA HIS A 172 10.34 -0.08 -17.83
C HIS A 172 10.73 1.27 -17.22
N LEU A 173 9.91 2.28 -17.41
CA LEU A 173 10.07 3.56 -16.77
C LEU A 173 9.78 3.42 -15.26
N GLY A 174 10.64 3.95 -14.41
CA GLY A 174 10.47 4.03 -12.98
C GLY A 174 10.94 5.36 -12.41
N TYR A 175 10.96 5.47 -11.10
CA TYR A 175 11.26 6.69 -10.35
C TYR A 175 12.46 6.48 -9.43
N ASN A 176 13.08 7.55 -8.99
CA ASN A 176 14.04 7.52 -7.90
C ASN A 176 13.34 7.98 -6.62
N LEU A 177 12.71 7.06 -5.91
CA LEU A 177 11.89 7.35 -4.73
C LEU A 177 12.44 6.74 -3.44
N LYS A 178 13.73 6.37 -3.42
CA LYS A 178 14.34 5.87 -2.19
C LYS A 178 14.49 7.01 -1.18
N PRO A 179 14.10 6.80 0.09
CA PRO A 179 14.32 7.77 1.15
C PRO A 179 15.82 7.88 1.48
N LEU A 180 16.21 8.99 2.07
CA LEU A 180 17.54 9.17 2.64
C LEU A 180 17.64 8.42 3.97
N ASP A 181 18.80 7.80 4.27
CA ASP A 181 19.03 7.06 5.51
C ASP A 181 18.83 7.95 6.75
N LEU A 182 19.23 9.22 6.68
CA LEU A 182 19.03 10.19 7.76
C LEU A 182 17.55 10.39 8.12
N SER A 183 16.66 10.31 7.13
CA SER A 183 15.22 10.40 7.35
C SER A 183 14.65 9.16 8.04
N LEU A 184 15.20 7.98 7.78
CA LEU A 184 14.76 6.72 8.38
C LEU A 184 15.09 6.64 9.88
N ILE A 185 16.16 7.27 10.33
CA ILE A 185 16.56 7.33 11.76
C ILE A 185 15.45 7.97 12.59
N HIS A 186 14.78 9.01 12.10
CA HIS A 186 13.70 9.68 12.82
C HIS A 186 12.45 8.80 13.00
N ILE A 187 12.23 7.82 12.14
CA ILE A 187 11.13 6.86 12.28
C ILE A 187 11.52 5.70 13.19
N SER A 188 12.74 5.17 13.04
CA SER A 188 13.19 3.98 13.76
C SER A 188 13.61 4.28 15.21
N GLU A 189 14.08 5.50 15.46
CA GLU A 189 14.50 5.95 16.79
C GLU A 189 13.78 7.26 17.15
N PRO A 190 12.48 7.21 17.49
CA PRO A 190 11.80 8.40 17.97
C PRO A 190 12.51 8.88 19.24
N THR A 191 13.03 10.10 19.21
CA THR A 191 13.61 10.76 20.37
C THR A 191 12.59 10.72 21.50
N ARG A 192 12.87 9.95 22.56
CA ARG A 192 12.12 10.09 23.80
C ARG A 192 12.36 11.51 24.30
N LEU A 193 11.33 12.33 24.27
CA LEU A 193 11.32 13.56 25.06
C LEU A 193 11.30 13.10 26.52
N GLU A 194 12.45 13.12 27.17
CA GLU A 194 12.58 12.97 28.62
C GLU A 194 11.95 14.16 29.35
#